data_72ad7e2228dce812a514bca14a9258af
#
_entry.id   72ad7e2228dce812a514bca14a9258af
#
_cell.length_a   1.000
_cell.length_b   1.000
_cell.length_c   1.000
_cell.angle_alpha   90.00
_cell.angle_beta   90.00
_cell.angle_gamma   90.00
#
_symmetry.space_group_name_H-M   'P 1'
#
loop_
_entity.id
_entity.type
_entity.pdbx_description
1 polymer ?
#
loop_
_entity_poly.entity_id
_entity_poly.type
_entity_poly.pdbx_seq_one_letter_code
_entity_poly.pdbx_strand_id
1 'polypeptide(L)'
;MGHRAKTDRVDAALIARLIAQEHPRLRAYTPPTANQRKLDRLIRRRATIVRLTGTLKMTMRNLGGFAADLQAVLSKLDALLAKIDATMAAIAARSPQHNEAQKRVETIVGVGPLVGIALTNTLERVPFRNADAFIAFTGFDPRANDSGRKVGRRRLSKRGPAELRRLLYTAAMSAIKTNVWKPLYTHYRTQGWSTTATLVIIARKIARAAWSIHHYHSTFNPERITKCLT
;
A
#
# COMPACT_ATOMS: atom_id res chain seq x y z
N MET A 1 -37.44 0.26 -7.03
CA MET A 1 -37.64 1.72 -7.00
C MET A 1 -36.35 2.35 -6.51
N GLY A 2 -35.64 3.08 -7.38
CA GLY A 2 -34.40 3.76 -7.01
C GLY A 2 -34.71 5.09 -6.32
N HIS A 3 -34.35 5.23 -5.07
CA HIS A 3 -34.42 6.51 -4.36
C HIS A 3 -33.41 7.49 -4.96
N ARG A 4 -33.88 8.53 -5.64
CA ARG A 4 -33.05 9.58 -6.27
C ARG A 4 -32.50 10.61 -5.27
N ALA A 5 -33.02 10.68 -4.05
CA ALA A 5 -32.55 11.62 -3.03
C ALA A 5 -31.75 10.87 -1.95
N LYS A 6 -30.51 11.30 -1.76
CA LYS A 6 -29.65 10.84 -0.68
C LYS A 6 -29.98 11.67 0.56
N THR A 7 -30.63 11.06 1.54
CA THR A 7 -30.91 11.68 2.83
C THR A 7 -30.47 10.74 3.95
N ASP A 8 -30.08 11.27 5.10
CA ASP A 8 -29.64 10.48 6.27
C ASP A 8 -30.70 9.43 6.68
N ARG A 9 -31.99 9.76 6.52
CA ARG A 9 -33.11 8.83 6.81
C ARG A 9 -33.12 7.63 5.86
N VAL A 10 -32.86 7.84 4.57
CA VAL A 10 -32.79 6.77 3.56
C VAL A 10 -31.54 5.90 3.81
N ASP A 11 -30.41 6.53 4.09
CA ASP A 11 -29.18 5.82 4.39
C ASP A 11 -29.31 4.99 5.67
N ALA A 12 -29.91 5.53 6.73
CA ALA A 12 -30.21 4.79 7.98
C ALA A 12 -31.11 3.58 7.74
N ALA A 13 -32.17 3.73 6.94
CA ALA A 13 -33.07 2.62 6.60
C ALA A 13 -32.38 1.52 5.78
N LEU A 14 -31.50 1.89 4.85
CA LEU A 14 -30.70 0.94 4.07
C LEU A 14 -29.68 0.20 4.94
N ILE A 15 -29.00 0.90 5.87
CA ILE A 15 -28.10 0.29 6.83
C ILE A 15 -28.83 -0.69 7.75
N ALA A 16 -30.02 -0.30 8.27
CA ALA A 16 -30.83 -1.18 9.12
C ALA A 16 -31.24 -2.46 8.39
N ARG A 17 -31.68 -2.36 7.12
CA ARG A 17 -32.00 -3.53 6.28
C ARG A 17 -30.77 -4.41 6.03
N LEU A 18 -29.62 -3.81 5.70
CA LEU A 18 -28.39 -4.55 5.49
C LEU A 18 -27.99 -5.33 6.74
N ILE A 19 -28.04 -4.68 7.92
CA ILE A 19 -27.74 -5.34 9.18
C ILE A 19 -28.71 -6.49 9.44
N ALA A 20 -30.00 -6.28 9.27
CA ALA A 20 -31.03 -7.30 9.50
C ALA A 20 -30.86 -8.53 8.59
N GLN A 21 -30.47 -8.33 7.32
CA GLN A 21 -30.32 -9.41 6.34
C GLN A 21 -28.96 -10.10 6.39
N GLU A 22 -27.88 -9.35 6.65
CA GLU A 22 -26.50 -9.82 6.53
C GLU A 22 -25.81 -10.00 7.89
N HIS A 23 -26.49 -9.76 9.02
CA HIS A 23 -25.91 -9.83 10.37
C HIS A 23 -25.01 -11.05 10.62
N PRO A 24 -25.38 -12.29 10.22
CA PRO A 24 -24.54 -13.46 10.43
C PRO A 24 -23.22 -13.43 9.64
N ARG A 25 -23.17 -12.63 8.58
CA ARG A 25 -21.99 -12.48 7.70
C ARG A 25 -21.17 -11.25 8.01
N LEU A 26 -21.72 -10.29 8.78
CA LEU A 26 -21.04 -9.07 9.17
C LEU A 26 -20.08 -9.36 10.32
N ARG A 27 -18.91 -8.75 10.24
CA ARG A 27 -17.95 -8.76 11.35
C ARG A 27 -18.11 -7.50 12.18
N ALA A 28 -18.07 -7.65 13.50
CA ALA A 28 -18.06 -6.50 14.40
C ALA A 28 -16.85 -5.60 14.09
N TYR A 29 -17.11 -4.30 14.02
CA TYR A 29 -16.06 -3.33 13.82
C TYR A 29 -15.20 -3.17 15.09
N THR A 30 -13.92 -3.46 14.97
CA THR A 30 -12.94 -3.20 16.03
C THR A 30 -12.24 -1.87 15.74
N PRO A 31 -12.44 -0.84 16.59
CA PRO A 31 -11.78 0.44 16.39
C PRO A 31 -10.26 0.31 16.45
N PRO A 32 -9.51 0.96 15.56
CA PRO A 32 -8.06 0.96 15.63
C PRO A 32 -7.57 1.63 16.92
N THR A 33 -6.48 1.15 17.48
CA THR A 33 -5.83 1.71 18.66
C THR A 33 -5.36 3.15 18.41
N ALA A 34 -5.05 3.90 19.48
CA ALA A 34 -4.51 5.25 19.36
C ALA A 34 -3.19 5.27 18.58
N ASN A 35 -2.33 4.27 18.78
CA ASN A 35 -1.06 4.13 18.05
C ASN A 35 -1.29 3.84 16.57
N GLN A 36 -2.18 2.93 16.22
CA GLN A 36 -2.54 2.62 14.83
C GLN A 36 -3.11 3.83 14.10
N ARG A 37 -4.00 4.60 14.76
CA ARG A 37 -4.51 5.86 14.19
C ARG A 37 -3.42 6.91 14.01
N LYS A 38 -2.47 6.99 14.94
CA LYS A 38 -1.35 7.93 14.86
C LYS A 38 -0.40 7.57 13.73
N LEU A 39 -0.04 6.29 13.59
CA LEU A 39 0.76 5.79 12.46
C LEU A 39 0.10 6.10 11.11
N ASP A 40 -1.19 5.79 10.96
CA ASP A 40 -1.91 6.05 9.72
C ASP A 40 -1.93 7.55 9.35
N ARG A 41 -2.11 8.43 10.35
CA ARG A 41 -2.01 9.88 10.14
C ARG A 41 -0.61 10.32 9.72
N LEU A 42 0.44 9.81 10.36
CA LEU A 42 1.82 10.15 10.05
C LEU A 42 2.20 9.69 8.63
N ILE A 43 1.83 8.47 8.25
CA ILE A 43 2.03 7.95 6.88
C ILE A 43 1.41 8.87 5.84
N ARG A 44 0.15 9.30 6.04
CA ARG A 44 -0.54 10.22 5.11
C ARG A 44 0.10 11.61 5.06
N ARG A 45 0.49 12.16 6.22
CA ARG A 45 1.15 13.48 6.28
C ARG A 45 2.50 13.44 5.60
N ARG A 46 3.28 12.38 5.85
CA ARG A 46 4.54 12.13 5.17
C ARG A 46 4.36 12.10 3.65
N ALA A 47 3.37 11.36 3.16
CA ALA A 47 3.04 11.27 1.74
C ALA A 47 2.73 12.65 1.12
N THR A 48 1.99 13.48 1.85
CA THR A 48 1.68 14.85 1.42
C THR A 48 2.95 15.69 1.30
N ILE A 49 3.85 15.64 2.30
CA ILE A 49 5.12 16.38 2.27
C ILE A 49 5.97 15.92 1.10
N VAL A 50 6.15 14.61 0.91
CA VAL A 50 6.94 14.06 -0.22
C VAL A 50 6.38 14.54 -1.57
N ARG A 51 5.06 14.55 -1.74
CA ARG A 51 4.41 15.05 -2.97
C ARG A 51 4.67 16.53 -3.17
N LEU A 52 4.51 17.35 -2.12
CA LEU A 52 4.76 18.80 -2.17
C LEU A 52 6.23 19.10 -2.48
N THR A 53 7.17 18.37 -1.87
CA THR A 53 8.60 18.45 -2.17
C THR A 53 8.88 18.17 -3.65
N GLY A 54 8.26 17.12 -4.20
CA GLY A 54 8.37 16.80 -5.63
C GLY A 54 7.81 17.91 -6.52
N THR A 55 6.64 18.43 -6.19
CA THR A 55 6.02 19.56 -6.92
C THR A 55 6.92 20.80 -6.86
N LEU A 56 7.45 21.15 -5.68
CA LEU A 56 8.33 22.29 -5.51
C LEU A 56 9.60 22.14 -6.39
N LYS A 57 10.25 20.98 -6.36
CA LYS A 57 11.41 20.68 -7.21
C LYS A 57 11.11 20.86 -8.69
N MET A 58 9.94 20.41 -9.14
CA MET A 58 9.53 20.53 -10.55
C MET A 58 9.19 21.98 -10.94
N THR A 59 8.50 22.71 -10.07
CA THR A 59 8.10 24.11 -10.32
C THR A 59 9.33 25.05 -10.39
N MET A 60 10.33 24.80 -9.54
CA MET A 60 11.55 25.62 -9.48
C MET A 60 12.63 25.16 -10.46
N ARG A 61 12.37 24.12 -11.23
CA ARG A 61 13.31 23.62 -12.23
C ARG A 61 13.60 24.68 -13.27
N ASN A 62 14.90 24.88 -13.58
CA ASN A 62 15.38 25.86 -14.56
C ASN A 62 15.16 27.35 -14.19
N LEU A 63 14.76 27.64 -12.94
CA LEU A 63 14.73 29.01 -12.44
C LEU A 63 16.10 29.39 -11.88
N GLY A 64 16.81 30.26 -12.60
CA GLY A 64 18.11 30.80 -12.14
C GLY A 64 17.96 31.68 -10.90
N GLY A 65 19.02 31.79 -10.09
CA GLY A 65 19.08 32.71 -8.93
C GLY A 65 18.49 32.18 -7.62
N PHE A 66 17.65 31.11 -7.65
CA PHE A 66 16.94 30.61 -6.46
C PHE A 66 17.44 29.24 -5.97
N ALA A 67 18.54 28.73 -6.51
CA ALA A 67 18.99 27.38 -6.18
C ALA A 67 19.36 27.19 -4.71
N ALA A 68 20.01 28.19 -4.08
CA ALA A 68 20.39 28.14 -2.67
C ALA A 68 19.16 28.18 -1.75
N ASP A 69 18.19 29.05 -2.04
CA ASP A 69 16.95 29.16 -1.27
C ASP A 69 16.13 27.88 -1.36
N LEU A 70 15.99 27.35 -2.58
CA LEU A 70 15.34 26.07 -2.81
C LEU A 70 16.01 24.94 -1.98
N GLN A 71 17.34 24.85 -2.04
CA GLN A 71 18.08 23.84 -1.31
C GLN A 71 17.89 23.98 0.23
N ALA A 72 17.86 25.18 0.75
CA ALA A 72 17.58 25.45 2.17
C ALA A 72 16.18 24.94 2.59
N VAL A 73 15.16 25.20 1.77
CA VAL A 73 13.79 24.72 2.01
C VAL A 73 13.73 23.21 1.93
N LEU A 74 14.36 22.60 0.91
CA LEU A 74 14.38 21.15 0.75
C LEU A 74 15.06 20.45 1.92
N SER A 75 16.18 20.99 2.42
CA SER A 75 16.88 20.43 3.60
C SER A 75 16.00 20.45 4.85
N LYS A 76 15.21 21.51 5.06
CA LYS A 76 14.25 21.58 6.18
C LYS A 76 13.10 20.56 6.01
N LEU A 77 12.61 20.35 4.79
CA LEU A 77 11.60 19.34 4.51
C LEU A 77 12.14 17.92 4.73
N ASP A 78 13.37 17.64 4.32
CA ASP A 78 14.03 16.35 4.54
C ASP A 78 14.23 16.08 6.04
N ALA A 79 14.66 17.09 6.83
CA ALA A 79 14.76 16.99 8.27
C ALA A 79 13.39 16.72 8.95
N LEU A 80 12.33 17.36 8.46
CA LEU A 80 10.97 17.10 8.94
C LEU A 80 10.51 15.67 8.60
N LEU A 81 10.80 15.18 7.40
CA LEU A 81 10.50 13.79 7.00
C LEU A 81 11.25 12.80 7.87
N ALA A 82 12.54 13.02 8.14
CA ALA A 82 13.34 12.17 9.03
C ALA A 82 12.76 12.14 10.46
N LYS A 83 12.30 13.27 10.99
CA LYS A 83 11.63 13.34 12.30
C LYS A 83 10.30 12.58 12.31
N ILE A 84 9.53 12.63 11.23
CA ILE A 84 8.30 11.85 11.09
C ILE A 84 8.62 10.36 11.06
N ASP A 85 9.64 9.94 10.28
CA ASP A 85 10.05 8.55 10.16
C ASP A 85 10.55 7.99 11.50
N ALA A 86 11.37 8.74 12.24
CA ALA A 86 11.79 8.37 13.59
C ALA A 86 10.62 8.28 14.58
N THR A 87 9.63 9.18 14.48
CA THR A 87 8.43 9.14 15.31
C THR A 87 7.58 7.91 15.01
N MET A 88 7.43 7.52 13.74
CA MET A 88 6.73 6.30 13.35
C MET A 88 7.42 5.05 13.88
N ALA A 89 8.75 4.97 13.74
CA ALA A 89 9.55 3.88 14.27
C ALA A 89 9.42 3.74 15.79
N ALA A 90 9.48 4.88 16.54
CA ALA A 90 9.30 4.89 17.98
C ALA A 90 7.88 4.44 18.42
N ILE A 91 6.82 4.79 17.66
CA ILE A 91 5.47 4.33 17.94
C ILE A 91 5.35 2.81 17.67
N ALA A 92 5.89 2.34 16.56
CA ALA A 92 5.88 0.92 16.19
C ALA A 92 6.61 0.06 17.24
N ALA A 93 7.74 0.54 17.76
CA ALA A 93 8.52 -0.15 18.77
C ALA A 93 7.84 -0.26 20.15
N ARG A 94 6.79 0.54 20.44
CA ARG A 94 6.07 0.48 21.72
C ARG A 94 5.26 -0.79 21.93
N SER A 95 4.90 -1.48 20.87
CA SER A 95 4.21 -2.77 20.93
C SER A 95 5.17 -3.87 20.49
N PRO A 96 5.59 -4.79 21.37
CA PRO A 96 6.46 -5.89 21.00
C PRO A 96 5.89 -6.72 19.83
N GLN A 97 4.58 -7.01 19.87
CA GLN A 97 3.91 -7.78 18.82
C GLN A 97 3.95 -7.07 17.46
N HIS A 98 3.69 -5.74 17.47
CA HIS A 98 3.77 -4.94 16.24
C HIS A 98 5.20 -4.90 15.69
N ASN A 99 6.19 -4.70 16.56
CA ASN A 99 7.60 -4.64 16.19
C ASN A 99 8.09 -5.97 15.59
N GLU A 100 7.72 -7.10 16.19
CA GLU A 100 8.04 -8.42 15.65
C GLU A 100 7.34 -8.68 14.30
N ALA A 101 6.06 -8.34 14.19
CA ALA A 101 5.32 -8.46 12.93
C ALA A 101 5.96 -7.61 11.82
N GLN A 102 6.36 -6.37 12.15
CA GLN A 102 7.07 -5.49 11.24
C GLN A 102 8.40 -6.10 10.80
N LYS A 103 9.23 -6.58 11.73
CA LYS A 103 10.52 -7.22 11.41
C LYS A 103 10.34 -8.42 10.48
N ARG A 104 9.31 -9.25 10.70
CA ARG A 104 8.99 -10.35 9.78
C ARG A 104 8.61 -9.86 8.39
N VAL A 105 7.80 -8.82 8.27
CA VAL A 105 7.42 -8.23 6.98
C VAL A 105 8.61 -7.59 6.29
N GLU A 106 9.54 -7.00 7.01
CA GLU A 106 10.78 -6.41 6.48
C GLU A 106 11.78 -7.44 5.95
N THR A 107 11.61 -8.73 6.27
CA THR A 107 12.40 -9.80 5.62
C THR A 107 12.12 -9.91 4.12
N ILE A 108 11.00 -9.35 3.63
CA ILE A 108 10.71 -9.32 2.20
C ILE A 108 11.71 -8.39 1.51
N VAL A 109 12.51 -8.97 0.64
CA VAL A 109 13.53 -8.23 -0.12
C VAL A 109 12.87 -7.10 -0.91
N GLY A 110 13.30 -5.85 -0.66
CA GLY A 110 12.73 -4.63 -1.24
C GLY A 110 11.75 -3.89 -0.31
N VAL A 111 11.39 -4.47 0.82
CA VAL A 111 10.56 -3.82 1.85
C VAL A 111 11.45 -3.19 2.91
N GLY A 112 11.46 -1.87 2.99
CA GLY A 112 12.16 -1.12 4.04
C GLY A 112 11.23 -0.72 5.18
N PRO A 113 11.77 -0.05 6.25
CA PRO A 113 11.04 0.25 7.48
C PRO A 113 9.71 0.99 7.28
N LEU A 114 9.66 2.01 6.43
CA LEU A 114 8.42 2.74 6.15
C LEU A 114 7.34 1.85 5.55
N VAL A 115 7.73 0.99 4.60
CA VAL A 115 6.79 0.04 3.96
C VAL A 115 6.38 -1.03 4.96
N GLY A 116 7.32 -1.53 5.77
CA GLY A 116 7.08 -2.49 6.84
C GLY A 116 6.04 -1.97 7.84
N ILE A 117 6.23 -0.76 8.37
CA ILE A 117 5.27 -0.10 9.27
C ILE A 117 3.88 0.03 8.62
N ALA A 118 3.82 0.50 7.37
CA ALA A 118 2.55 0.73 6.68
C ALA A 118 1.78 -0.59 6.44
N LEU A 119 2.49 -1.64 6.01
CA LEU A 119 1.91 -2.97 5.79
C LEU A 119 1.44 -3.58 7.10
N THR A 120 2.30 -3.62 8.13
CA THR A 120 1.97 -4.20 9.44
C THR A 120 0.78 -3.48 10.07
N ASN A 121 0.81 -2.15 10.11
CA ASN A 121 -0.31 -1.35 10.66
C ASN A 121 -1.63 -1.60 9.91
N THR A 122 -1.57 -1.85 8.59
CA THR A 122 -2.77 -2.15 7.80
C THR A 122 -3.27 -3.56 8.08
N LEU A 123 -2.38 -4.56 8.11
CA LEU A 123 -2.71 -5.97 8.31
C LEU A 123 -3.27 -6.25 9.72
N GLU A 124 -2.74 -5.58 10.74
CA GLU A 124 -3.27 -5.68 12.10
C GLU A 124 -4.64 -5.01 12.27
N ARG A 125 -4.88 -3.90 11.55
CA ARG A 125 -6.12 -3.13 11.66
C ARG A 125 -7.29 -3.75 10.92
N VAL A 126 -7.03 -4.40 9.78
CA VAL A 126 -8.07 -4.95 8.92
C VAL A 126 -7.92 -6.46 8.83
N PRO A 127 -8.89 -7.24 9.32
CA PRO A 127 -8.83 -8.71 9.27
C PRO A 127 -9.17 -9.20 7.86
N PHE A 128 -8.16 -9.38 7.03
CA PHE A 128 -8.32 -9.94 5.69
C PHE A 128 -8.48 -11.46 5.74
N ARG A 129 -9.53 -11.98 5.09
CA ARG A 129 -9.78 -13.43 5.05
C ARG A 129 -8.72 -14.22 4.28
N ASN A 130 -8.06 -13.59 3.31
CA ASN A 130 -6.99 -14.16 2.49
C ASN A 130 -6.16 -13.07 1.82
N ALA A 131 -5.07 -13.47 1.17
CA ALA A 131 -4.16 -12.56 0.47
C ALA A 131 -4.84 -11.80 -0.69
N ASP A 132 -5.81 -12.41 -1.38
CA ASP A 132 -6.52 -11.76 -2.48
C ASP A 132 -7.42 -10.62 -1.99
N ALA A 133 -8.06 -10.79 -0.82
CA ALA A 133 -8.80 -9.72 -0.17
C ALA A 133 -7.88 -8.54 0.21
N PHE A 134 -6.65 -8.81 0.67
CA PHE A 134 -5.67 -7.76 0.92
C PHE A 134 -5.21 -7.07 -0.38
N ILE A 135 -4.94 -7.83 -1.44
CA ILE A 135 -4.58 -7.27 -2.75
C ILE A 135 -5.71 -6.37 -3.28
N ALA A 136 -6.96 -6.82 -3.20
CA ALA A 136 -8.13 -6.03 -3.59
C ALA A 136 -8.24 -4.74 -2.77
N PHE A 137 -7.99 -4.81 -1.45
CA PHE A 137 -7.94 -3.64 -0.57
C PHE A 137 -6.88 -2.63 -0.99
N THR A 138 -5.71 -3.08 -1.48
CA THR A 138 -4.68 -2.16 -2.01
C THR A 138 -5.09 -1.50 -3.32
N GLY A 139 -6.09 -2.02 -4.02
CA GLY A 139 -6.53 -1.59 -5.35
C GLY A 139 -5.61 -2.02 -6.48
N PHE A 140 -4.82 -3.07 -6.27
CA PHE A 140 -4.02 -3.74 -7.30
C PHE A 140 -4.76 -4.88 -7.99
N ASP A 141 -6.03 -5.12 -7.66
CA ASP A 141 -6.89 -6.05 -8.35
C ASP A 141 -7.25 -5.56 -9.76
N PRO A 142 -7.29 -6.45 -10.76
CA PRO A 142 -7.73 -6.08 -12.09
C PRO A 142 -9.26 -5.93 -12.09
N ARG A 143 -9.75 -4.79 -12.59
CA ARG A 143 -11.18 -4.56 -12.82
C ARG A 143 -11.56 -4.96 -14.22
N ALA A 144 -12.66 -5.70 -14.36
CA ALA A 144 -13.32 -5.91 -15.64
C ALA A 144 -13.83 -4.57 -16.20
N ASN A 145 -13.70 -4.39 -17.50
CA ASN A 145 -14.23 -3.25 -18.24
C ASN A 145 -15.02 -3.76 -19.44
N ASP A 146 -15.86 -4.77 -19.17
CA ASP A 146 -16.66 -5.43 -20.19
C ASP A 146 -18.03 -4.77 -20.22
N SER A 147 -18.57 -4.55 -21.42
CA SER A 147 -19.93 -4.04 -21.62
C SER A 147 -20.59 -4.79 -22.79
N GLY A 148 -21.64 -5.54 -22.51
CA GLY A 148 -22.32 -6.37 -23.51
C GLY A 148 -21.36 -7.34 -24.18
N ARG A 149 -21.25 -7.28 -25.53
CA ARG A 149 -20.33 -8.14 -26.33
C ARG A 149 -18.89 -7.66 -26.37
N LYS A 150 -18.58 -6.47 -25.81
CA LYS A 150 -17.23 -5.88 -25.84
C LYS A 150 -16.44 -6.28 -24.61
N VAL A 151 -15.36 -7.05 -24.82
CA VAL A 151 -14.36 -7.34 -23.78
C VAL A 151 -13.33 -6.20 -23.77
N GLY A 152 -13.35 -5.39 -22.71
CA GLY A 152 -12.46 -4.25 -22.56
C GLY A 152 -11.11 -4.62 -21.93
N ARG A 153 -10.09 -3.77 -22.14
CA ARG A 153 -8.78 -3.95 -21.50
C ARG A 153 -8.90 -3.86 -19.98
N ARG A 154 -8.41 -4.85 -19.28
CA ARG A 154 -8.36 -4.88 -17.81
C ARG A 154 -7.52 -3.72 -17.28
N ARG A 155 -8.05 -3.02 -16.29
CA ARG A 155 -7.36 -1.93 -15.58
C ARG A 155 -7.38 -2.21 -14.07
N LEU A 156 -6.42 -1.65 -13.35
CA LEU A 156 -6.43 -1.74 -11.88
C LEU A 156 -7.65 -1.02 -11.32
N SER A 157 -8.27 -1.60 -10.29
CA SER A 157 -9.44 -1.00 -9.62
C SER A 157 -9.11 0.34 -8.99
N LYS A 158 -7.88 0.49 -8.47
CA LYS A 158 -7.40 1.65 -7.70
C LYS A 158 -8.31 2.03 -6.53
N ARG A 159 -9.23 1.13 -6.14
CA ARG A 159 -10.08 1.27 -4.96
C ARG A 159 -9.26 0.94 -3.74
N GLY A 160 -9.06 1.90 -2.84
CA GLY A 160 -8.26 1.67 -1.64
C GLY A 160 -7.18 2.73 -1.41
N PRO A 161 -6.35 2.59 -0.36
CA PRO A 161 -5.41 3.62 0.05
C PRO A 161 -4.34 3.87 -1.01
N ALA A 162 -4.36 5.06 -1.61
CA ALA A 162 -3.40 5.42 -2.68
C ALA A 162 -1.95 5.39 -2.18
N GLU A 163 -1.72 5.77 -0.92
CA GLU A 163 -0.37 5.78 -0.34
C GLU A 163 0.17 4.35 -0.13
N LEU A 164 -0.66 3.41 0.34
CA LEU A 164 -0.24 2.01 0.48
C LEU A 164 0.16 1.42 -0.89
N ARG A 165 -0.61 1.74 -1.93
CA ARG A 165 -0.31 1.35 -3.31
C ARG A 165 1.02 1.93 -3.80
N ARG A 166 1.26 3.24 -3.52
CA ARG A 166 2.52 3.92 -3.85
C ARG A 166 3.70 3.27 -3.14
N LEU A 167 3.56 2.96 -1.85
CA LEU A 167 4.60 2.32 -1.06
C LEU A 167 4.94 0.91 -1.58
N LEU A 168 3.93 0.10 -1.89
CA LEU A 168 4.13 -1.23 -2.49
C LEU A 168 4.80 -1.13 -3.86
N TYR A 169 4.44 -0.14 -4.68
CA TYR A 169 5.09 0.10 -5.96
C TYR A 169 6.56 0.53 -5.78
N THR A 170 6.85 1.38 -4.79
CA THR A 170 8.22 1.78 -4.45
C THR A 170 9.04 0.58 -3.95
N ALA A 171 8.43 -0.29 -3.13
CA ALA A 171 9.06 -1.55 -2.71
C ALA A 171 9.40 -2.45 -3.92
N ALA A 172 8.50 -2.56 -4.89
CA ALA A 172 8.75 -3.30 -6.13
C ALA A 172 9.90 -2.70 -6.94
N MET A 173 9.99 -1.36 -7.03
CA MET A 173 11.13 -0.67 -7.69
C MET A 173 12.47 -0.95 -7.01
N SER A 174 12.49 -1.09 -5.69
CA SER A 174 13.70 -1.48 -4.94
C SER A 174 13.99 -2.96 -5.12
N ALA A 175 12.97 -3.81 -5.08
CA ALA A 175 13.07 -5.25 -5.18
C ALA A 175 13.71 -5.72 -6.50
N ILE A 176 13.33 -5.14 -7.64
CA ILE A 176 13.87 -5.51 -8.96
C ILE A 176 15.37 -5.26 -9.14
N LYS A 177 15.99 -4.48 -8.25
CA LYS A 177 17.43 -4.26 -8.23
C LYS A 177 18.19 -5.40 -7.57
N THR A 178 17.49 -6.33 -6.94
CA THR A 178 18.07 -7.46 -6.19
C THR A 178 18.05 -8.74 -7.02
N ASN A 179 18.96 -9.65 -6.71
CA ASN A 179 19.05 -10.95 -7.39
C ASN A 179 17.82 -11.84 -7.16
N VAL A 180 17.02 -11.57 -6.11
CA VAL A 180 15.80 -12.33 -5.81
C VAL A 180 14.66 -12.02 -6.78
N TRP A 181 14.43 -10.74 -7.09
CA TRP A 181 13.30 -10.31 -7.89
C TRP A 181 13.64 -9.98 -9.36
N LYS A 182 14.93 -9.73 -9.64
CA LYS A 182 15.40 -9.40 -11.00
C LYS A 182 15.05 -10.48 -12.03
N PRO A 183 15.22 -11.79 -11.75
CA PRO A 183 14.86 -12.83 -12.72
C PRO A 183 13.36 -12.78 -13.08
N LEU A 184 12.49 -12.61 -12.10
CA LEU A 184 11.04 -12.49 -12.33
C LEU A 184 10.69 -11.23 -13.12
N TYR A 185 11.35 -10.11 -12.83
CA TYR A 185 11.19 -8.88 -13.60
C TYR A 185 11.59 -9.09 -15.05
N THR A 186 12.77 -9.65 -15.30
CA THR A 186 13.28 -9.93 -16.64
C THR A 186 12.34 -10.85 -17.40
N HIS A 187 11.87 -11.93 -16.78
CA HIS A 187 10.92 -12.88 -17.36
C HIS A 187 9.65 -12.18 -17.93
N TYR A 188 9.00 -11.32 -17.15
CA TYR A 188 7.83 -10.60 -17.66
C TYR A 188 8.20 -9.56 -18.73
N ARG A 189 9.38 -8.94 -18.63
CA ARG A 189 9.84 -7.99 -19.66
C ARG A 189 10.12 -8.66 -20.99
N THR A 190 10.69 -9.86 -21.00
CA THR A 190 10.91 -10.65 -22.22
C THR A 190 9.61 -11.14 -22.86
N GLN A 191 8.55 -11.31 -22.06
CA GLN A 191 7.19 -11.58 -22.55
C GLN A 191 6.46 -10.35 -23.10
N GLY A 192 7.12 -9.19 -23.20
CA GLY A 192 6.54 -7.96 -23.76
C GLY A 192 5.72 -7.11 -22.78
N TRP A 193 5.67 -7.46 -21.48
CA TRP A 193 4.98 -6.64 -20.50
C TRP A 193 5.69 -5.29 -20.30
N SER A 194 4.93 -4.21 -20.18
CA SER A 194 5.51 -2.89 -19.90
C SER A 194 6.16 -2.85 -18.51
N THR A 195 7.15 -1.97 -18.33
CA THR A 195 7.81 -1.74 -17.03
C THR A 195 6.81 -1.54 -15.90
N THR A 196 5.81 -0.67 -16.10
CA THR A 196 4.79 -0.38 -15.09
C THR A 196 3.95 -1.61 -14.77
N ALA A 197 3.53 -2.38 -15.77
CA ALA A 197 2.74 -3.59 -15.56
C ALA A 197 3.55 -4.64 -14.78
N THR A 198 4.81 -4.83 -15.13
CA THR A 198 5.71 -5.77 -14.43
C THR A 198 5.94 -5.35 -12.97
N LEU A 199 6.17 -4.06 -12.70
CA LEU A 199 6.29 -3.55 -11.33
C LEU A 199 5.01 -3.75 -10.52
N VAL A 200 3.84 -3.61 -11.14
CA VAL A 200 2.55 -3.90 -10.49
C VAL A 200 2.42 -5.39 -10.15
N ILE A 201 2.85 -6.28 -11.04
CA ILE A 201 2.86 -7.73 -10.76
C ILE A 201 3.73 -8.02 -9.54
N ILE A 202 4.94 -7.45 -9.47
CA ILE A 202 5.85 -7.63 -8.35
C ILE A 202 5.26 -7.01 -7.07
N ALA A 203 4.68 -5.82 -7.12
CA ALA A 203 4.02 -5.18 -5.98
C ALA A 203 2.87 -6.05 -5.42
N ARG A 204 2.09 -6.72 -6.29
CA ARG A 204 1.06 -7.69 -5.88
C ARG A 204 1.67 -8.92 -5.19
N LYS A 205 2.80 -9.44 -5.70
CA LYS A 205 3.50 -10.56 -5.07
C LYS A 205 4.08 -10.16 -3.70
N ILE A 206 4.64 -8.95 -3.57
CA ILE A 206 5.07 -8.39 -2.28
C ILE A 206 3.89 -8.28 -1.31
N ALA A 207 2.75 -7.76 -1.75
CA ALA A 207 1.55 -7.66 -0.92
C ALA A 207 1.06 -9.05 -0.46
N ARG A 208 1.04 -10.04 -1.36
CA ARG A 208 0.70 -11.43 -1.04
C ARG A 208 1.66 -12.03 -0.01
N ALA A 209 2.95 -11.83 -0.19
CA ALA A 209 3.97 -12.29 0.75
C ALA A 209 3.80 -11.63 2.12
N ALA A 210 3.56 -10.32 2.17
CA ALA A 210 3.34 -9.59 3.42
C ALA A 210 2.13 -10.12 4.20
N TRP A 211 1.00 -10.37 3.51
CA TRP A 211 -0.16 -10.97 4.14
C TRP A 211 0.15 -12.38 4.67
N SER A 212 0.81 -13.22 3.87
CA SER A 212 1.16 -14.59 4.27
C SER A 212 2.09 -14.61 5.48
N ILE A 213 3.14 -13.80 5.48
CA ILE A 213 4.11 -13.67 6.57
C ILE A 213 3.42 -13.20 7.86
N HIS A 214 2.54 -12.20 7.74
CA HIS A 214 1.78 -11.69 8.88
C HIS A 214 0.82 -12.75 9.44
N HIS A 215 0.09 -13.44 8.56
CA HIS A 215 -0.94 -14.43 8.95
C HIS A 215 -0.34 -15.69 9.56
N TYR A 216 0.77 -16.20 8.99
CA TYR A 216 1.42 -17.45 9.44
C TYR A 216 2.61 -17.21 10.37
N HIS A 217 2.87 -15.97 10.79
CA HIS A 217 4.01 -15.58 11.63
C HIS A 217 5.37 -16.08 11.12
N SER A 218 5.52 -16.21 9.82
CA SER A 218 6.72 -16.71 9.13
C SER A 218 7.65 -15.58 8.66
N THR A 219 8.74 -15.93 8.00
CA THR A 219 9.65 -15.02 7.31
C THR A 219 9.59 -15.23 5.81
N PHE A 220 10.18 -14.31 5.05
CA PHE A 220 10.20 -14.39 3.60
C PHE A 220 11.11 -15.52 3.12
N ASN A 221 10.58 -16.38 2.22
CA ASN A 221 11.36 -17.40 1.52
C ASN A 221 11.55 -17.00 0.04
N PRO A 222 12.78 -16.64 -0.38
CA PRO A 222 13.08 -16.26 -1.76
C PRO A 222 12.80 -17.36 -2.80
N GLU A 223 12.95 -18.63 -2.43
CA GLU A 223 12.75 -19.77 -3.34
C GLU A 223 11.33 -19.82 -3.92
N ARG A 224 10.34 -19.32 -3.18
CA ARG A 224 8.95 -19.24 -3.64
C ARG A 224 8.78 -18.31 -4.85
N ILE A 225 9.71 -17.37 -5.04
CA ILE A 225 9.69 -16.46 -6.18
C ILE A 225 10.24 -17.17 -7.42
N THR A 226 11.30 -17.97 -7.26
CA THR A 226 11.92 -18.73 -8.35
C THR A 226 10.98 -19.78 -8.92
N LYS A 227 10.20 -20.47 -8.06
CA LYS A 227 9.17 -21.46 -8.49
C LYS A 227 8.04 -20.84 -9.32
N CYS A 228 7.93 -19.54 -9.41
CA CYS A 228 6.96 -18.85 -10.28
C CYS A 228 7.49 -18.68 -11.72
N LEU A 229 8.72 -19.12 -12.00
CA LEU A 229 9.36 -19.01 -13.32
C LEU A 229 9.36 -20.33 -14.10
N THR A 230 9.08 -21.43 -13.39
CA THR A 230 8.83 -22.75 -13.95
C THR A 230 7.33 -22.97 -14.13
#